data_5386ddaf86b88d1a54cc253d1850f3e0
#
_entry.id   5386ddaf86b88d1a54cc253d1850f3e0
#
_cell.length_a   1.000
_cell.length_b   1.000
_cell.length_c   1.000
_cell.angle_alpha   90.00
_cell.angle_beta   90.00
_cell.angle_gamma   90.00
#
_symmetry.space_group_name_H-M   'P 1'
#
loop_
_entity.id
_entity.type
_entity.pdbx_description
1 polymer ?
#
loop_
_entity_poly.entity_id
_entity_poly.type
_entity_poly.pdbx_seq_one_letter_code
_entity_poly.pdbx_strand_id
1 'polypeptide(L)'
;SRTPILSVSNRWKDRKDQAEELLRDVEEMLRTLYLAHIGMLDAKHIVSYPEAWQRLTREADDAVFARLLDAVFEARRRRMNQVTWQAVIEGLLLHMTEEVQPWRR
;
A
#
# COMPACT_ATOMS: atom_id res chain seq x y z
N SER A 1 -26.76 -14.13 -12.69
CA SER A 1 -26.71 -13.11 -13.74
C SER A 1 -25.27 -12.77 -14.06
N ARG A 2 -24.97 -12.57 -15.31
CA ARG A 2 -23.65 -12.14 -15.79
C ARG A 2 -23.34 -10.70 -15.43
N THR A 3 -24.38 -9.89 -15.32
CA THR A 3 -24.20 -8.44 -15.16
C THR A 3 -23.33 -8.05 -13.97
N PRO A 4 -23.50 -8.62 -12.76
CA PRO A 4 -22.61 -8.28 -11.65
C PRO A 4 -21.15 -8.65 -11.90
N ILE A 5 -20.90 -9.81 -12.52
CA ILE A 5 -19.54 -10.28 -12.82
C ILE A 5 -18.89 -9.36 -13.86
N LEU A 6 -19.61 -9.07 -14.93
CA LEU A 6 -19.12 -8.18 -15.99
C LEU A 6 -18.89 -6.77 -15.44
N SER A 7 -19.79 -6.31 -14.57
CA SER A 7 -19.66 -4.99 -13.94
C SER A 7 -18.39 -4.89 -13.09
N VAL A 8 -18.06 -5.91 -12.31
CA VAL A 8 -16.86 -5.94 -11.50
C VAL A 8 -15.61 -5.94 -12.41
N SER A 9 -15.57 -6.82 -13.42
CA SER A 9 -14.45 -6.88 -14.36
C SER A 9 -14.25 -5.56 -15.09
N ASN A 10 -15.34 -4.95 -15.58
CA ASN A 10 -15.27 -3.68 -16.29
C ASN A 10 -14.80 -2.57 -15.35
N ARG A 11 -15.24 -2.60 -14.10
CA ARG A 11 -14.86 -1.59 -13.11
C ARG A 11 -13.34 -1.57 -12.92
N TRP A 12 -12.70 -2.72 -12.79
CA TRP A 12 -11.25 -2.79 -12.66
C TRP A 12 -10.52 -2.41 -13.93
N LYS A 13 -11.07 -2.82 -15.09
CA LYS A 13 -10.51 -2.44 -16.37
C LYS A 13 -10.56 -0.91 -16.56
N ASP A 14 -11.71 -0.30 -16.24
CA ASP A 14 -11.92 1.13 -16.39
C ASP A 14 -11.17 1.92 -15.31
N ARG A 15 -10.74 1.26 -14.22
CA ARG A 15 -10.00 1.90 -13.13
C ARG A 15 -8.51 1.63 -13.17
N LYS A 16 -7.99 1.26 -14.32
CA LYS A 16 -6.55 1.05 -14.49
C LYS A 16 -5.76 2.26 -14.00
N ASP A 17 -6.15 3.46 -14.43
CA ASP A 17 -5.46 4.68 -14.04
C ASP A 17 -5.59 4.95 -12.55
N GLN A 18 -6.72 4.62 -11.95
CA GLN A 18 -6.94 4.75 -10.52
C GLN A 18 -6.06 3.77 -9.73
N ALA A 19 -5.87 2.56 -10.26
CA ALA A 19 -5.00 1.57 -9.63
C ALA A 19 -3.54 2.02 -9.67
N GLU A 20 -3.08 2.58 -10.80
CA GLU A 20 -1.74 3.15 -10.90
C GLU A 20 -1.54 4.32 -9.96
N GLU A 21 -2.56 5.17 -9.84
CA GLU A 21 -2.54 6.28 -8.90
C GLU A 21 -2.49 5.79 -7.46
N LEU A 22 -3.23 4.74 -7.13
CA LEU A 22 -3.18 4.13 -5.80
C LEU A 22 -1.78 3.64 -5.46
N LEU A 23 -1.11 2.99 -6.40
CA LEU A 23 0.27 2.53 -6.18
C LEU A 23 1.21 3.70 -5.89
N ARG A 24 1.06 4.81 -6.62
CA ARG A 24 1.85 6.02 -6.36
C ARG A 24 1.55 6.61 -5.00
N ASP A 25 0.27 6.66 -4.62
CA ASP A 25 -0.16 7.20 -3.33
C ASP A 25 0.37 6.35 -2.17
N VAL A 26 0.32 5.03 -2.31
CA VAL A 26 0.88 4.12 -1.31
C VAL A 26 2.40 4.33 -1.17
N GLU A 27 3.10 4.41 -2.30
CA GLU A 27 4.55 4.64 -2.28
C GLU A 27 4.88 5.96 -1.60
N GLU A 28 4.15 7.01 -1.91
CA GLU A 28 4.35 8.32 -1.29
C GLU A 28 4.07 8.29 0.22
N MET A 29 3.00 7.60 0.62
CA MET A 29 2.69 7.40 2.02
C MET A 29 3.83 6.69 2.74
N LEU A 30 4.34 5.60 2.17
CA LEU A 30 5.41 4.83 2.77
C LEU A 30 6.71 5.65 2.88
N ARG A 31 7.01 6.47 1.89
CA ARG A 31 8.15 7.37 1.97
C ARG A 31 7.99 8.40 3.08
N THR A 32 6.80 8.96 3.23
CA THR A 32 6.50 9.91 4.30
C THR A 32 6.69 9.25 5.67
N LEU A 33 6.15 8.05 5.85
CA LEU A 33 6.32 7.30 7.09
C LEU A 33 7.78 6.99 7.37
N TYR A 34 8.53 6.59 6.35
CA TYR A 34 9.95 6.31 6.51
C TYR A 34 10.74 7.55 6.92
N LEU A 35 10.49 8.68 6.28
CA LEU A 35 11.16 9.92 6.64
C LEU A 35 10.87 10.34 8.08
N ALA A 36 9.62 10.14 8.52
CA ALA A 36 9.27 10.38 9.92
C ALA A 36 9.99 9.38 10.84
N HIS A 37 10.10 8.12 10.42
CA HIS A 37 10.79 7.08 11.18
C HIS A 37 12.25 7.43 11.45
N ILE A 38 12.96 7.96 10.45
CA ILE A 38 14.37 8.30 10.58
C ILE A 38 14.61 9.74 11.08
N GLY A 39 13.54 10.43 11.48
CA GLY A 39 13.65 11.77 12.05
C GLY A 39 13.83 12.91 11.05
N MET A 40 13.59 12.64 9.77
CA MET A 40 13.72 13.65 8.70
C MET A 40 12.42 14.43 8.45
N LEU A 41 11.32 13.97 9.04
CA LEU A 41 10.04 14.67 9.03
C LEU A 41 9.48 14.71 10.44
N ASP A 42 8.83 15.83 10.78
CA ASP A 42 8.15 15.98 12.05
C ASP A 42 6.93 15.04 12.11
N ALA A 43 6.67 14.49 13.30
CA ALA A 43 5.55 13.56 13.52
C ALA A 43 4.20 14.18 13.18
N LYS A 44 4.07 15.51 13.14
CA LYS A 44 2.82 16.17 12.75
C LYS A 44 2.38 15.82 11.33
N HIS A 45 3.32 15.38 10.49
CA HIS A 45 3.00 15.00 9.10
C HIS A 45 2.30 13.64 8.99
N ILE A 46 2.28 12.86 10.07
CA ILE A 46 1.66 11.53 10.06
C ILE A 46 0.49 11.38 11.03
N VAL A 47 0.06 12.47 11.66
CA VAL A 47 -1.03 12.39 12.66
C VAL A 47 -2.39 12.04 12.05
N SER A 48 -2.54 12.23 10.74
CA SER A 48 -3.78 11.87 10.03
C SER A 48 -3.86 10.39 9.67
N TYR A 49 -2.76 9.64 9.77
CA TYR A 49 -2.77 8.21 9.47
C TYR A 49 -3.36 7.43 10.65
N PRO A 50 -3.90 6.22 10.38
CA PRO A 50 -4.41 5.37 11.46
C PRO A 50 -3.36 5.12 12.54
N GLU A 51 -3.82 4.97 13.77
CA GLU A 51 -2.94 4.86 14.94
C GLU A 51 -1.93 3.72 14.82
N ALA A 52 -2.33 2.58 14.24
CA ALA A 52 -1.42 1.45 14.07
C ALA A 52 -0.23 1.82 13.17
N TRP A 53 -0.47 2.60 12.11
CA TRP A 53 0.60 3.06 11.22
C TRP A 53 1.52 4.07 11.92
N GLN A 54 0.97 4.90 12.78
CA GLN A 54 1.78 5.81 13.58
C GLN A 54 2.67 5.03 14.55
N ARG A 55 2.14 4.02 15.22
CA ARG A 55 2.93 3.16 16.11
C ARG A 55 4.02 2.41 15.36
N LEU A 56 3.69 1.83 14.22
CA LEU A 56 4.68 1.17 13.37
C LEU A 56 5.82 2.14 13.03
N THR A 57 5.49 3.36 12.66
CA THR A 57 6.48 4.37 12.29
C THR A 57 7.42 4.69 13.46
N ARG A 58 6.89 4.76 14.67
CA ARG A 58 7.70 5.08 15.85
C ARG A 58 8.51 3.89 16.36
N GLU A 59 7.99 2.67 16.25
CA GLU A 59 8.51 1.53 17.00
C GLU A 59 9.11 0.42 16.15
N ALA A 60 8.79 0.34 14.85
CA ALA A 60 9.33 -0.70 13.97
C ALA A 60 10.78 -0.41 13.60
N ASP A 61 11.49 -1.45 13.17
CA ASP A 61 12.84 -1.27 12.63
C ASP A 61 12.80 -0.97 11.13
N ASP A 62 13.96 -0.64 10.55
CA ASP A 62 14.06 -0.24 9.14
C ASP A 62 13.61 -1.35 8.18
N ALA A 63 13.77 -2.61 8.57
CA ALA A 63 13.43 -3.73 7.69
C ALA A 63 11.95 -3.76 7.33
N VAL A 64 11.07 -3.26 8.21
CA VAL A 64 9.63 -3.18 7.94
C VAL A 64 9.38 -2.28 6.73
N PHE A 65 10.05 -1.14 6.69
CA PHE A 65 9.89 -0.19 5.58
C PHE A 65 10.46 -0.76 4.28
N ALA A 66 11.57 -1.47 4.35
CA ALA A 66 12.11 -2.15 3.17
C ALA A 66 11.12 -3.18 2.61
N ARG A 67 10.49 -3.98 3.48
CA ARG A 67 9.49 -4.96 3.03
C ARG A 67 8.25 -4.29 2.45
N LEU A 68 7.80 -3.18 3.04
CA LEU A 68 6.65 -2.43 2.53
C LEU A 68 6.93 -1.85 1.15
N LEU A 69 8.10 -1.24 0.96
CA LEU A 69 8.48 -0.70 -0.35
C LEU A 69 8.68 -1.82 -1.38
N ASP A 70 9.25 -2.94 -0.98
CA ASP A 70 9.36 -4.10 -1.85
C ASP A 70 7.99 -4.61 -2.30
N ALA A 71 6.97 -4.53 -1.44
CA ALA A 71 5.62 -4.92 -1.81
C ALA A 71 5.07 -4.04 -2.95
N VAL A 72 5.39 -2.75 -2.94
CA VAL A 72 4.99 -1.84 -4.03
C VAL A 72 5.73 -2.19 -5.31
N PHE A 73 7.04 -2.43 -5.24
CA PHE A 73 7.81 -2.86 -6.41
C PHE A 73 7.28 -4.17 -6.97
N GLU A 74 6.96 -5.13 -6.11
CA GLU A 74 6.40 -6.41 -6.52
C GLU A 74 5.03 -6.22 -7.20
N ALA A 75 4.20 -5.31 -6.68
CA ALA A 75 2.92 -5.00 -7.29
C ALA A 75 3.10 -4.49 -8.72
N ARG A 76 4.05 -3.57 -8.94
CA ARG A 76 4.34 -3.05 -10.27
C ARG A 76 4.87 -4.13 -11.20
N ARG A 77 5.77 -4.98 -10.70
CA ARG A 77 6.33 -6.08 -11.48
C ARG A 77 5.26 -7.07 -11.91
N ARG A 78 4.35 -7.44 -11.00
CA ARG A 78 3.24 -8.36 -11.29
C ARG A 78 2.32 -7.79 -12.36
N ARG A 79 2.09 -6.47 -12.34
CA ARG A 79 1.28 -5.82 -13.35
C ARG A 79 1.93 -5.93 -14.73
N MET A 80 3.24 -5.78 -14.80
CA MET A 80 3.98 -5.93 -16.06
C MET A 80 3.92 -7.35 -16.60
N ASN A 81 3.70 -8.34 -15.73
CA ASN A 81 3.54 -9.75 -16.11
C ASN A 81 2.08 -10.13 -16.35
N GLN A 82 1.24 -9.17 -16.71
CA GLN A 82 -0.16 -9.34 -17.10
C GLN A 82 -1.07 -9.89 -16.00
N VAL A 83 -0.69 -9.72 -14.75
CA VAL A 83 -1.57 -10.02 -13.63
C VAL A 83 -2.64 -8.93 -13.57
N THR A 84 -3.89 -9.31 -13.24
CA THR A 84 -4.98 -8.34 -13.20
C THR A 84 -4.74 -7.27 -12.14
N TRP A 85 -5.27 -6.07 -12.37
CA TRP A 85 -5.18 -4.98 -11.40
C TRP A 85 -5.79 -5.36 -10.06
N GLN A 86 -6.89 -6.09 -10.07
CA GLN A 86 -7.52 -6.55 -8.84
C GLN A 86 -6.57 -7.41 -8.01
N ALA A 87 -5.93 -8.40 -8.63
CA ALA A 87 -4.99 -9.28 -7.93
C ALA A 87 -3.77 -8.51 -7.43
N VAL A 88 -3.27 -7.55 -8.21
CA VAL A 88 -2.14 -6.70 -7.82
C VAL A 88 -2.47 -5.89 -6.56
N ILE A 89 -3.61 -5.21 -6.57
CA ILE A 89 -4.02 -4.36 -5.43
C ILE A 89 -4.32 -5.22 -4.20
N GLU A 90 -5.03 -6.34 -4.37
CA GLU A 90 -5.32 -7.24 -3.26
C GLU A 90 -4.02 -7.78 -2.62
N GLY A 91 -3.06 -8.17 -3.44
CA GLY A 91 -1.77 -8.64 -2.95
C GLY A 91 -1.01 -7.57 -2.18
N LEU A 92 -1.00 -6.33 -2.69
CA LEU A 92 -0.36 -5.22 -2.00
C LEU A 92 -1.03 -4.94 -0.65
N LEU A 93 -2.35 -4.85 -0.63
CA LEU A 93 -3.09 -4.59 0.60
C LEU A 93 -2.88 -5.69 1.63
N LEU A 94 -2.77 -6.95 1.18
CA LEU A 94 -2.50 -8.07 2.08
C LEU A 94 -1.12 -7.90 2.74
N HIS A 95 -0.09 -7.59 1.97
CA HIS A 95 1.25 -7.35 2.50
C HIS A 95 1.25 -6.21 3.52
N MET A 96 0.59 -5.11 3.20
CA MET A 96 0.50 -3.97 4.11
C MET A 96 -0.22 -4.35 5.41
N THR A 97 -1.31 -5.11 5.31
CA THR A 97 -2.06 -5.58 6.47
C THR A 97 -1.20 -6.47 7.35
N GLU A 98 -0.44 -7.39 6.76
CA GLU A 98 0.44 -8.28 7.50
C GLU A 98 1.53 -7.49 8.24
N GLU A 99 2.10 -6.49 7.61
CA GLU A 99 3.17 -5.69 8.23
C GLU A 99 2.65 -4.80 9.37
N VAL A 100 1.44 -4.25 9.24
CA VAL A 100 0.91 -3.36 10.27
C VAL A 100 0.21 -4.11 11.41
N GLN A 101 -0.17 -5.37 11.18
CA GLN A 101 -0.95 -6.16 12.14
C GLN A 101 -0.35 -6.19 13.55
N PRO A 102 0.97 -6.37 13.75
CA PRO A 102 1.55 -6.38 15.10
C PRO A 102 1.32 -5.08 15.88
N TRP A 103 1.07 -3.98 15.19
CA TRP A 103 0.92 -2.64 15.78
C TRP A 103 -0.53 -2.26 16.06
N ARG A 104 -1.46 -3.10 15.65
CA ARG A 104 -2.88 -2.92 15.97
C ARG A 104 -3.13 -3.37 17.40
N ARG A 105 -3.90 -2.57 18.14
CA ARG A 105 -4.22 -2.85 19.55
C ARG A 105 -5.69 -2.57 19.82
#